data_afaab6d64209b8e3308f84a5c3ca9573
#
_entry.id   afaab6d64209b8e3308f84a5c3ca9573
#
_cell.length_a   1.000
_cell.length_b   1.000
_cell.length_c   1.000
_cell.angle_alpha   90.00
_cell.angle_beta   90.00
_cell.angle_gamma   90.00
#
_symmetry.space_group_name_H-M   'P 1'
#
loop_
_entity.id
_entity.type
_entity.pdbx_description
1 polymer ?
#
loop_
_entity_poly.entity_id
_entity_poly.type
_entity_poly.pdbx_seq_one_letter_code
_entity_poly.pdbx_strand_id
1 'polypeptide(L)'
;MEIARRVGWPESELEYLDYIAHRESRCDITADGQPRHAWNQDDPGSGSRGLVQINSAWCAKNRWNPHPAGYLGALGILEDCDDLFDWETNLRAAKAIWDYDVKVHGYDNRWYAWRT
;
A
#
# COMPACT_ATOMS: atom_id res chain seq x y z
N MET A 1 15.11 -0.95 -4.75
CA MET A 1 13.82 -0.25 -4.51
C MET A 1 13.87 1.21 -4.95
N GLU A 2 14.17 1.39 -6.23
CA GLU A 2 14.33 2.73 -6.82
C GLU A 2 13.02 3.54 -6.77
N ILE A 3 11.90 2.88 -7.07
CA ILE A 3 10.59 3.55 -7.05
C ILE A 3 10.27 4.01 -5.62
N ALA A 4 10.58 3.20 -4.62
CA ALA A 4 10.33 3.55 -3.22
C ALA A 4 11.13 4.80 -2.80
N ARG A 5 12.39 4.88 -3.21
CA ARG A 5 13.21 6.08 -2.94
C ARG A 5 12.58 7.32 -3.57
N ARG A 6 12.11 7.20 -4.80
CA ARG A 6 11.53 8.31 -5.55
C ARG A 6 10.25 8.85 -4.89
N VAL A 7 9.46 7.98 -4.25
CA VAL A 7 8.23 8.39 -3.58
C VAL A 7 8.43 8.75 -2.10
N GLY A 8 9.66 8.79 -1.62
CA GLY A 8 9.96 9.34 -0.31
C GLY A 8 10.16 8.35 0.83
N TRP A 9 10.34 7.06 0.54
CA TRP A 9 10.62 6.09 1.60
C TRP A 9 12.01 6.32 2.19
N PRO A 10 12.15 6.29 3.54
CA PRO A 10 13.47 6.39 4.18
C PRO A 10 14.37 5.21 3.80
N GLU A 11 15.67 5.47 3.57
CA GLU A 11 16.63 4.41 3.27
C GLU A 11 16.62 3.30 4.33
N SER A 12 16.49 3.69 5.60
CA SER A 12 16.48 2.74 6.73
C SER A 12 15.32 1.74 6.68
N GLU A 13 14.26 2.02 5.91
CA GLU A 13 13.08 1.16 5.83
C GLU A 13 13.00 0.33 4.55
N LEU A 14 13.91 0.56 3.60
CA LEU A 14 13.82 -0.09 2.29
C LEU A 14 13.97 -1.61 2.35
N GLU A 15 14.84 -2.11 3.23
CA GLU A 15 15.03 -3.56 3.37
C GLU A 15 13.75 -4.23 3.88
N TYR A 16 13.11 -3.63 4.88
CA TYR A 16 11.86 -4.17 5.42
C TYR A 16 10.71 -4.03 4.43
N LEU A 17 10.65 -2.91 3.71
CA LEU A 17 9.65 -2.71 2.66
C LEU A 17 9.78 -3.77 1.56
N ASP A 18 11.01 -4.10 1.17
CA ASP A 18 11.27 -5.14 0.19
C ASP A 18 10.80 -6.51 0.69
N TYR A 19 11.06 -6.80 1.97
CA TYR A 19 10.57 -8.01 2.61
C TYR A 19 9.02 -8.08 2.58
N ILE A 20 8.35 -6.96 2.90
CA ILE A 20 6.88 -6.88 2.86
C ILE A 20 6.37 -7.13 1.44
N ALA A 21 6.96 -6.49 0.44
CA ALA A 21 6.56 -6.67 -0.95
C ALA A 21 6.68 -8.13 -1.38
N HIS A 22 7.77 -8.78 -1.00
CA HIS A 22 7.98 -10.20 -1.32
C HIS A 22 6.95 -11.08 -0.60
N ARG A 23 6.72 -10.84 0.68
CA ARG A 23 5.76 -11.61 1.49
C ARG A 23 4.34 -11.46 0.95
N GLU A 24 3.94 -10.23 0.60
CA GLU A 24 2.55 -9.93 0.25
C GLU A 24 2.20 -10.28 -1.19
N SER A 25 3.11 -10.10 -2.12
CA SER A 25 2.80 -10.26 -3.54
C SER A 25 3.91 -10.90 -4.36
N ARG A 26 4.98 -11.37 -3.73
CA ARG A 26 6.20 -11.84 -4.39
C ARG A 26 6.74 -10.76 -5.33
N CYS A 27 6.77 -9.52 -4.83
CA CYS A 27 7.18 -8.32 -5.56
C CYS A 27 6.30 -8.01 -6.78
N ASP A 28 5.09 -8.56 -6.80
CA ASP A 28 4.08 -8.32 -7.85
C ASP A 28 4.66 -8.49 -9.27
N ILE A 29 5.48 -9.52 -9.45
CA ILE A 29 6.23 -9.72 -10.68
C ILE A 29 6.01 -11.13 -11.22
N THR A 30 5.84 -11.23 -12.54
CA THR A 30 5.74 -12.52 -13.24
C THR A 30 7.14 -13.08 -13.51
N ALA A 31 7.20 -14.32 -14.00
CA ALA A 31 8.48 -14.98 -14.35
C ALA A 31 9.26 -14.19 -15.41
N ASP A 32 8.56 -13.47 -16.29
CA ASP A 32 9.19 -12.66 -17.34
C ASP A 32 9.29 -11.18 -16.99
N GLY A 33 9.13 -10.84 -15.70
CA GLY A 33 9.41 -9.50 -15.18
C GLY A 33 8.29 -8.46 -15.35
N GLN A 34 7.09 -8.91 -15.70
CA GLN A 34 5.95 -8.00 -15.88
C GLN A 34 5.13 -7.87 -14.58
N PRO A 35 4.40 -6.75 -14.38
CA PRO A 35 3.50 -6.64 -13.24
C PRO A 35 2.44 -7.74 -13.25
N ARG A 36 2.22 -8.39 -12.08
CA ARG A 36 1.21 -9.45 -11.94
C ARG A 36 -0.18 -8.92 -11.67
N HIS A 37 -0.31 -7.67 -11.25
CA HIS A 37 -1.56 -7.09 -10.74
C HIS A 37 -2.13 -7.94 -9.61
N ALA A 38 -1.30 -8.23 -8.60
CA ALA A 38 -1.66 -9.08 -7.47
C ALA A 38 -2.89 -8.54 -6.75
N TRP A 39 -3.90 -9.40 -6.60
CA TRP A 39 -5.17 -9.03 -5.98
C TRP A 39 -5.69 -10.17 -5.12
N ASN A 40 -5.71 -9.98 -3.79
CA ASN A 40 -6.31 -10.93 -2.87
C ASN A 40 -7.77 -10.54 -2.63
N GLN A 41 -8.68 -11.18 -3.34
CA GLN A 41 -10.11 -10.89 -3.28
C GLN A 41 -10.77 -11.45 -2.01
N ASP A 42 -10.08 -12.31 -1.28
CA ASP A 42 -10.61 -12.91 -0.05
C ASP A 42 -10.44 -12.00 1.17
N ASP A 43 -9.62 -10.96 1.07
CA ASP A 43 -9.48 -9.96 2.14
C ASP A 43 -10.76 -9.12 2.23
N PRO A 44 -11.04 -8.52 3.41
CA PRO A 44 -12.24 -7.71 3.63
C PRO A 44 -12.47 -6.63 2.58
N GLY A 45 -13.74 -6.29 2.33
CA GLY A 45 -14.13 -5.32 1.33
C GLY A 45 -13.93 -5.87 -0.07
N SER A 46 -13.41 -5.07 -0.99
CA SER A 46 -13.09 -5.52 -2.34
C SER A 46 -11.68 -6.10 -2.44
N GLY A 47 -11.05 -6.42 -1.30
CA GLY A 47 -9.77 -7.11 -1.25
C GLY A 47 -8.57 -6.20 -1.12
N SER A 48 -7.39 -6.79 -1.28
CA SER A 48 -6.10 -6.09 -1.19
C SER A 48 -5.36 -6.19 -2.53
N ARG A 49 -4.73 -5.09 -2.94
CA ARG A 49 -4.18 -4.94 -4.28
C ARG A 49 -2.72 -4.55 -4.29
N GLY A 50 -2.00 -5.09 -5.25
CA GLY A 50 -0.70 -4.58 -5.69
C GLY A 50 0.48 -5.03 -4.87
N LEU A 51 1.56 -4.31 -5.04
CA LEU A 51 2.91 -4.69 -4.58
C LEU A 51 2.98 -5.04 -3.09
N VAL A 52 2.40 -4.22 -2.23
CA VAL A 52 2.38 -4.49 -0.79
C VAL A 52 0.97 -4.79 -0.26
N GLN A 53 0.04 -5.15 -1.13
CA GLN A 53 -1.31 -5.61 -0.80
C GLN A 53 -2.07 -4.64 0.11
N ILE A 54 -2.39 -3.47 -0.43
CA ILE A 54 -3.15 -2.46 0.29
C ILE A 54 -4.63 -2.79 0.22
N ASN A 55 -5.27 -2.87 1.41
CA ASN A 55 -6.68 -3.21 1.51
C ASN A 55 -7.59 -2.05 1.04
N SER A 56 -8.75 -2.41 0.53
CA SER A 56 -9.74 -1.46 0.02
C SER A 56 -10.25 -0.48 1.08
N ALA A 57 -10.10 -0.79 2.37
CA ALA A 57 -10.49 0.13 3.44
C ALA A 57 -9.78 1.48 3.33
N TRP A 58 -8.59 1.53 2.71
CA TRP A 58 -7.83 2.76 2.54
C TRP A 58 -8.22 3.56 1.29
N CYS A 59 -8.94 2.96 0.36
CA CYS A 59 -9.29 3.56 -0.93
C CYS A 59 -10.79 3.53 -1.24
N ALA A 60 -11.62 3.27 -0.22
CA ALA A 60 -13.07 3.26 -0.35
C ALA A 60 -13.70 4.12 0.73
N LYS A 61 -14.79 4.79 0.38
CA LYS A 61 -15.57 5.61 1.32
C LYS A 61 -15.98 4.77 2.53
N ASN A 62 -15.83 5.34 3.72
CA ASN A 62 -16.29 4.72 4.96
C ASN A 62 -16.73 5.80 5.94
N ARG A 63 -17.18 5.41 7.15
CA ARG A 63 -17.73 6.35 8.12
C ARG A 63 -16.69 7.34 8.67
N TRP A 64 -15.41 7.01 8.60
CA TRP A 64 -14.32 7.89 9.06
C TRP A 64 -13.80 8.79 7.97
N ASN A 65 -14.02 8.42 6.70
CA ASN A 65 -13.55 9.20 5.58
C ASN A 65 -14.61 9.20 4.46
N PRO A 66 -15.30 10.34 4.26
CA PRO A 66 -16.40 10.42 3.29
C PRO A 66 -15.95 10.57 1.83
N HIS A 67 -14.65 10.73 1.57
CA HIS A 67 -14.16 10.82 0.20
C HIS A 67 -14.51 9.53 -0.57
N PRO A 68 -14.98 9.62 -1.84
CA PRO A 68 -15.33 8.43 -2.62
C PRO A 68 -14.19 7.41 -2.73
N ALA A 69 -12.93 7.86 -2.74
CA ALA A 69 -11.75 7.00 -2.78
C ALA A 69 -11.06 6.91 -1.41
N GLY A 70 -11.78 7.14 -0.32
CA GLY A 70 -11.32 6.94 1.05
C GLY A 70 -10.17 7.85 1.47
N TYR A 71 -9.39 7.37 2.44
CA TYR A 71 -8.26 8.12 2.99
C TYR A 71 -7.24 8.49 1.90
N LEU A 72 -6.87 7.52 1.07
CA LEU A 72 -5.88 7.76 0.01
C LEU A 72 -6.39 8.72 -1.06
N GLY A 73 -7.68 8.68 -1.35
CA GLY A 73 -8.30 9.64 -2.25
C GLY A 73 -8.29 11.05 -1.67
N ALA A 74 -8.58 11.18 -0.38
CA ALA A 74 -8.57 12.47 0.30
C ALA A 74 -7.17 13.10 0.30
N LEU A 75 -6.12 12.28 0.31
CA LEU A 75 -4.74 12.75 0.21
C LEU A 75 -4.30 13.07 -1.23
N GLY A 76 -5.15 12.77 -2.22
CA GLY A 76 -4.80 13.00 -3.62
C GLY A 76 -3.84 11.96 -4.21
N ILE A 77 -3.67 10.82 -3.55
CA ILE A 77 -2.73 9.78 -4.00
C ILE A 77 -3.32 8.94 -5.14
N LEU A 78 -4.63 8.69 -5.07
CA LEU A 78 -5.33 7.90 -6.09
C LEU A 78 -6.76 8.41 -6.28
N GLU A 79 -7.40 7.98 -7.35
CA GLU A 79 -8.82 8.28 -7.64
C GLU A 79 -9.70 7.04 -7.50
N ASP A 80 -9.09 5.84 -7.60
CA ASP A 80 -9.80 4.57 -7.57
C ASP A 80 -8.89 3.51 -6.96
N CYS A 81 -9.47 2.50 -6.29
CA CYS A 81 -8.69 1.42 -5.68
C CYS A 81 -7.81 0.66 -6.70
N ASP A 82 -8.25 0.56 -7.94
CA ASP A 82 -7.48 -0.13 -8.97
C ASP A 82 -6.18 0.60 -9.33
N ASP A 83 -6.06 1.89 -8.98
CA ASP A 83 -4.80 2.62 -9.15
C ASP A 83 -3.66 1.99 -8.35
N LEU A 84 -4.01 1.20 -7.31
CA LEU A 84 -3.02 0.49 -6.49
C LEU A 84 -2.29 -0.62 -7.22
N PHE A 85 -2.75 -1.02 -8.40
CA PHE A 85 -2.01 -1.98 -9.21
C PHE A 85 -0.74 -1.35 -9.84
N ASP A 86 -0.68 -0.03 -9.95
CA ASP A 86 0.53 0.67 -10.35
C ASP A 86 1.53 0.69 -9.19
N TRP A 87 2.77 0.27 -9.44
CA TRP A 87 3.77 0.12 -8.38
C TRP A 87 4.09 1.45 -7.69
N GLU A 88 4.24 2.53 -8.45
CA GLU A 88 4.54 3.84 -7.84
C GLU A 88 3.40 4.31 -6.96
N THR A 89 2.16 4.23 -7.44
CA THR A 89 0.97 4.60 -6.65
C THR A 89 0.86 3.73 -5.41
N ASN A 90 1.11 2.43 -5.55
CA ASN A 90 1.08 1.47 -4.44
C ASN A 90 2.08 1.85 -3.35
N LEU A 91 3.32 2.13 -3.73
CA LEU A 91 4.37 2.49 -2.77
C LEU A 91 4.16 3.88 -2.16
N ARG A 92 3.58 4.81 -2.91
CA ARG A 92 3.20 6.12 -2.39
C ARG A 92 2.07 5.98 -1.37
N ALA A 93 1.07 5.17 -1.68
CA ALA A 93 -0.02 4.86 -0.76
C ALA A 93 0.49 4.17 0.50
N ALA A 94 1.38 3.21 0.34
CA ALA A 94 1.98 2.49 1.47
C ALA A 94 2.72 3.46 2.40
N LYS A 95 3.45 4.43 1.85
CA LYS A 95 4.14 5.43 2.67
C LYS A 95 3.15 6.28 3.47
N ALA A 96 2.04 6.67 2.87
CA ALA A 96 1.01 7.45 3.57
C ALA A 96 0.39 6.63 4.72
N ILE A 97 0.16 5.34 4.52
CA ILE A 97 -0.37 4.45 5.55
C ILE A 97 0.67 4.25 6.66
N TRP A 98 1.93 4.07 6.30
CA TRP A 98 3.03 3.95 7.26
C TRP A 98 3.13 5.22 8.11
N ASP A 99 3.04 6.40 7.50
CA ASP A 99 3.04 7.68 8.22
C ASP A 99 1.85 7.78 9.16
N TYR A 100 0.67 7.32 8.73
CA TYR A 100 -0.52 7.25 9.58
C TYR A 100 -0.28 6.34 10.79
N ASP A 101 0.32 5.17 10.56
CA ASP A 101 0.60 4.22 11.64
C ASP A 101 1.58 4.81 12.66
N VAL A 102 2.60 5.52 12.20
CA VAL A 102 3.54 6.21 13.10
C VAL A 102 2.81 7.25 13.94
N LYS A 103 1.94 8.03 13.31
CA LYS A 103 1.21 9.11 13.98
C LYS A 103 0.20 8.59 15.00
N VAL A 104 -0.53 7.52 14.67
CA VAL A 104 -1.65 7.03 15.47
C VAL A 104 -1.22 5.95 16.45
N HIS A 105 -0.33 5.06 16.04
CA HIS A 105 0.07 3.88 16.83
C HIS A 105 1.49 3.97 17.39
N GLY A 106 2.25 5.01 17.04
CA GLY A 106 3.63 5.19 17.48
C GLY A 106 4.64 4.55 16.54
N TYR A 107 5.90 5.03 16.62
CA TYR A 107 6.97 4.58 15.73
C TYR A 107 7.20 3.07 15.82
N ASP A 108 7.07 2.49 17.01
CA ASP A 108 7.26 1.04 17.21
C ASP A 108 6.21 0.21 16.46
N ASN A 109 5.12 0.83 16.05
CA ASN A 109 4.03 0.19 15.31
C ASN A 109 3.89 0.73 13.90
N ARG A 110 4.98 1.20 13.31
CA ARG A 110 4.95 1.84 11.98
C ARG A 110 4.53 0.93 10.83
N TRP A 111 4.54 -0.40 11.08
CA TRP A 111 4.09 -1.40 10.10
C TRP A 111 2.77 -2.05 10.51
N TYR A 112 2.00 -1.36 11.34
CA TYR A 112 0.75 -1.88 11.92
C TYR A 112 -0.22 -2.41 10.85
N ALA A 113 -0.38 -1.73 9.73
CA ALA A 113 -1.28 -2.13 8.66
C ALA A 113 -0.88 -3.46 8.00
N TRP A 114 0.39 -3.86 8.13
CA TRP A 114 0.92 -5.10 7.55
C TRP A 114 1.22 -6.16 8.60
N ARG A 115 0.74 -5.99 9.79
CA ARG A 115 0.92 -6.99 10.85
C ARG A 115 0.18 -8.27 10.51
N THR A 116 0.71 -9.39 10.97
CA THR A 116 0.08 -10.71 10.81
C THR A 116 -0.29 -11.29 12.15
#